data_0cc0dd5c5b704c3eced79effec15212f
#
_entry.id   0cc0dd5c5b704c3eced79effec15212f
#
_cell.length_a   1.000
_cell.length_b   1.000
_cell.length_c   1.000
_cell.angle_alpha   90.00
_cell.angle_beta   90.00
_cell.angle_gamma   90.00
#
_symmetry.space_group_name_H-M   'P 1'
#
loop_
_entity.id
_entity.type
_entity.pdbx_description
1 polymer ?
#
loop_
_entity_poly.entity_id
_entity_poly.type
_entity_poly.pdbx_seq_one_letter_code
_entity_poly.pdbx_strand_id
1 'polypeptide(L)'
;VMTYDHIPEDPTRKKNPKTEADRRTKVPFPPYKHYAFVGDELKEVGRSHWKGGLKNGRFDLLSGKVTNELAMMYLKLVERYSMRSNWRGYTYVDEMRGQALLQLSQIGLQFDESKSQNPFAYYTAAITNSFTRVLNVEKRNQNIRDDMLQEAGAMPSFTRQIKHEEEQKLLREQKLNTQISEEAIAETK
;
A
#
# COMPACT_ATOMS: atom_id res chain seq x y z
N VAL A 1 4.44 -21.70 6.03
CA VAL A 1 5.44 -21.21 7.02
C VAL A 1 6.58 -20.55 6.28
N MET A 2 6.97 -19.32 6.69
CA MET A 2 8.12 -18.62 6.14
C MET A 2 9.42 -19.23 6.70
N THR A 3 10.31 -19.68 5.83
CA THR A 3 11.57 -20.30 6.22
C THR A 3 12.61 -20.18 5.11
N TYR A 4 13.89 -20.09 5.48
CA TYR A 4 15.02 -19.92 4.54
C TYR A 4 15.82 -21.20 4.31
N ASP A 5 15.51 -22.29 5.01
CA ASP A 5 16.28 -23.56 4.98
C ASP A 5 16.42 -24.19 3.59
N HIS A 6 15.46 -23.97 2.69
CA HIS A 6 15.50 -24.45 1.32
C HIS A 6 16.13 -23.46 0.31
N ILE A 7 16.58 -22.30 0.78
CA ILE A 7 17.26 -21.30 -0.03
C ILE A 7 18.79 -21.49 0.11
N PRO A 8 19.55 -21.54 -0.98
CA PRO A 8 20.99 -21.68 -0.92
C PRO A 8 21.68 -20.54 -0.19
N GLU A 9 22.78 -20.85 0.50
CA GLU A 9 23.63 -19.85 1.13
C GLU A 9 24.40 -19.04 0.08
N ASP A 10 24.57 -17.75 0.33
CA ASP A 10 25.37 -16.85 -0.49
C ASP A 10 26.36 -16.09 0.40
N PRO A 11 27.58 -16.59 0.54
CA PRO A 11 28.60 -16.00 1.39
C PRO A 11 29.07 -14.61 0.90
N THR A 12 28.75 -14.27 -0.35
CA THR A 12 29.19 -12.99 -0.95
C THR A 12 28.25 -11.84 -0.65
N ARG A 13 27.04 -12.10 -0.15
CA ARG A 13 25.98 -11.11 0.00
C ARG A 13 26.25 -10.07 1.08
N LYS A 14 26.72 -10.48 2.24
CA LYS A 14 27.08 -9.59 3.36
C LYS A 14 28.30 -10.12 4.13
N LYS A 15 29.21 -9.22 4.52
CA LYS A 15 30.38 -9.60 5.34
C LYS A 15 29.99 -10.08 6.74
N ASN A 16 28.99 -9.44 7.37
CA ASN A 16 28.50 -9.76 8.71
C ASN A 16 26.97 -9.96 8.68
N PRO A 17 26.48 -11.13 8.30
CA PRO A 17 25.04 -11.39 8.28
C PRO A 17 24.47 -11.43 9.69
N LYS A 18 23.41 -10.67 9.94
CA LYS A 18 22.71 -10.63 11.24
C LYS A 18 21.51 -11.58 11.29
N THR A 19 20.90 -11.84 10.16
CA THR A 19 19.70 -12.65 10.04
C THR A 19 19.92 -13.82 9.07
N GLU A 20 19.07 -14.85 9.17
CA GLU A 20 19.08 -15.97 8.22
C GLU A 20 18.87 -15.49 6.78
N ALA A 21 17.98 -14.51 6.59
CA ALA A 21 17.76 -13.87 5.29
C ALA A 21 19.02 -13.22 4.71
N ASP A 22 19.94 -12.74 5.55
CA ASP A 22 21.19 -12.10 5.11
C ASP A 22 22.25 -13.11 4.67
N ARG A 23 22.15 -14.35 5.11
CA ARG A 23 23.07 -15.46 4.74
C ARG A 23 22.70 -16.14 3.44
N ARG A 24 21.41 -16.09 3.09
CA ARG A 24 20.84 -16.81 1.95
C ARG A 24 20.82 -15.96 0.68
N THR A 25 20.72 -16.60 -0.46
CA THR A 25 20.54 -15.94 -1.75
C THR A 25 19.34 -14.98 -1.68
N LYS A 26 19.49 -13.79 -2.25
CA LYS A 26 18.41 -12.79 -2.30
C LYS A 26 17.28 -13.29 -3.19
N VAL A 27 16.10 -13.41 -2.60
CA VAL A 27 14.87 -13.81 -3.31
C VAL A 27 13.90 -12.62 -3.47
N PRO A 28 13.09 -12.60 -4.54
CA PRO A 28 12.20 -11.46 -4.84
C PRO A 28 11.04 -11.28 -3.86
N PHE A 29 10.66 -12.33 -3.14
CA PHE A 29 9.65 -12.31 -2.07
C PHE A 29 10.04 -13.31 -0.98
N PRO A 30 9.48 -13.23 0.24
CA PRO A 30 9.81 -14.13 1.34
C PRO A 30 9.61 -15.60 0.96
N PRO A 31 10.55 -16.49 1.32
CA PRO A 31 10.43 -17.90 1.01
C PRO A 31 9.45 -18.60 1.94
N TYR A 32 8.57 -19.41 1.36
CA TYR A 32 7.57 -20.18 2.09
C TYR A 32 7.68 -21.66 1.80
N LYS A 33 7.45 -22.50 2.83
CA LYS A 33 7.05 -23.88 2.70
C LYS A 33 5.56 -24.00 2.96
N HIS A 34 4.87 -24.67 2.07
CA HIS A 34 3.43 -24.92 2.13
C HIS A 34 3.17 -26.30 2.70
N TYR A 35 2.29 -26.39 3.68
CA TYR A 35 1.91 -27.61 4.36
C TYR A 35 0.41 -27.83 4.19
N ALA A 36 0.00 -29.09 4.08
CA ALA A 36 -1.40 -29.48 4.12
C ALA A 36 -1.59 -30.66 5.09
N PHE A 37 -2.76 -30.73 5.72
CA PHE A 37 -3.14 -31.90 6.46
C PHE A 37 -3.52 -33.04 5.50
N VAL A 38 -2.86 -34.18 5.65
CA VAL A 38 -3.17 -35.41 4.93
C VAL A 38 -3.54 -36.46 5.98
N GLY A 39 -4.85 -36.59 6.27
CA GLY A 39 -5.31 -37.24 7.49
C GLY A 39 -4.96 -36.38 8.71
N ASP A 40 -4.34 -36.96 9.74
CA ASP A 40 -3.91 -36.27 10.95
C ASP A 40 -2.45 -35.77 10.91
N GLU A 41 -1.75 -35.98 9.81
CA GLU A 41 -0.36 -35.56 9.63
C GLU A 41 -0.23 -34.29 8.80
N LEU A 42 0.65 -33.39 9.26
CA LEU A 42 1.03 -32.18 8.51
C LEU A 42 2.14 -32.53 7.52
N LYS A 43 1.83 -32.52 6.20
CA LYS A 43 2.81 -32.82 5.14
C LYS A 43 3.16 -31.59 4.35
N GLU A 44 4.45 -31.42 4.04
CA GLU A 44 4.92 -30.41 3.12
C GLU A 44 4.44 -30.74 1.70
N VAL A 45 3.72 -29.79 1.06
CA VAL A 45 3.13 -29.95 -0.27
C VAL A 45 3.79 -29.06 -1.32
N GLY A 46 4.55 -28.04 -0.93
CA GLY A 46 5.20 -27.14 -1.87
C GLY A 46 6.23 -26.24 -1.21
N ARG A 47 7.10 -25.67 -2.04
CA ARG A 47 8.10 -24.66 -1.65
C ARG A 47 8.10 -23.53 -2.67
N SER A 48 8.19 -22.31 -2.21
CA SER A 48 8.46 -21.17 -3.08
C SER A 48 9.90 -21.19 -3.58
N HIS A 49 10.17 -20.58 -4.72
CA HIS A 49 11.50 -20.58 -5.36
C HIS A 49 12.06 -21.97 -5.62
N TRP A 50 11.20 -22.93 -5.95
CA TRP A 50 11.54 -24.32 -6.14
C TRP A 50 10.96 -24.85 -7.44
N LYS A 51 11.76 -25.53 -8.25
CA LYS A 51 11.34 -26.15 -9.51
C LYS A 51 11.48 -27.67 -9.43
N GLY A 52 10.39 -28.38 -9.72
CA GLY A 52 10.33 -29.82 -9.64
C GLY A 52 9.65 -30.35 -8.39
N GLY A 53 9.74 -31.68 -8.15
CA GLY A 53 9.16 -32.31 -6.96
C GLY A 53 9.92 -31.99 -5.68
N LEU A 54 9.27 -32.14 -4.52
CA LEU A 54 9.88 -31.85 -3.21
C LEU A 54 11.19 -32.60 -2.96
N LYS A 55 11.29 -33.86 -3.45
CA LYS A 55 12.48 -34.72 -3.26
C LYS A 55 13.56 -34.50 -4.30
N ASN A 56 13.16 -34.26 -5.56
CA ASN A 56 14.05 -34.23 -6.72
C ASN A 56 14.10 -32.85 -7.39
N GLY A 57 13.54 -31.84 -6.74
CA GLY A 57 13.55 -30.48 -7.23
C GLY A 57 14.82 -29.73 -6.86
N ARG A 58 14.93 -28.53 -7.41
CA ARG A 58 16.06 -27.63 -7.17
C ARG A 58 15.57 -26.20 -6.93
N PHE A 59 16.39 -25.43 -6.23
CA PHE A 59 16.19 -23.99 -6.10
C PHE A 59 16.18 -23.33 -7.49
N ASP A 60 15.17 -22.48 -7.71
CA ASP A 60 15.02 -21.70 -8.93
C ASP A 60 14.45 -20.32 -8.59
N LEU A 61 15.28 -19.30 -8.75
CA LEU A 61 14.93 -17.90 -8.46
C LEU A 61 13.73 -17.40 -9.28
N LEU A 62 13.50 -18.00 -10.45
CA LEU A 62 12.42 -17.60 -11.36
C LEU A 62 11.09 -18.29 -11.07
N SER A 63 11.09 -19.36 -10.26
CA SER A 63 9.87 -20.03 -9.85
C SER A 63 9.12 -19.23 -8.79
N GLY A 64 7.78 -19.20 -8.91
CA GLY A 64 6.92 -18.40 -8.01
C GLY A 64 6.67 -16.98 -8.51
N LYS A 65 6.82 -16.72 -9.81
CA LYS A 65 6.32 -15.48 -10.43
C LYS A 65 4.79 -15.47 -10.42
N VAL A 66 4.23 -14.25 -10.49
CA VAL A 66 2.80 -14.07 -10.68
C VAL A 66 2.37 -14.77 -11.99
N THR A 67 1.40 -15.68 -11.89
CA THR A 67 0.83 -16.35 -13.06
C THR A 67 -0.10 -15.39 -13.83
N ASN A 68 -0.35 -15.70 -15.12
CA ASN A 68 -1.28 -14.90 -15.92
C ASN A 68 -2.68 -14.89 -15.31
N GLU A 69 -3.14 -15.98 -14.73
CA GLU A 69 -4.44 -16.09 -14.06
C GLU A 69 -4.51 -15.18 -12.85
N LEU A 70 -3.48 -15.19 -12.00
CA LEU A 70 -3.41 -14.31 -10.84
C LEU A 70 -3.31 -12.82 -11.26
N ALA A 71 -2.54 -12.52 -12.31
CA ALA A 71 -2.46 -11.18 -12.87
C ALA A 71 -3.82 -10.68 -13.37
N MET A 72 -4.60 -11.54 -14.04
CA MET A 72 -5.95 -11.21 -14.47
C MET A 72 -6.92 -11.01 -13.30
N MET A 73 -6.75 -11.75 -12.20
CA MET A 73 -7.50 -11.52 -10.97
C MET A 73 -7.19 -10.15 -10.35
N TYR A 74 -5.92 -9.76 -10.32
CA TYR A 74 -5.50 -8.43 -9.84
C TYR A 74 -6.09 -7.31 -10.69
N LEU A 75 -6.06 -7.44 -12.01
CA LEU A 75 -6.67 -6.48 -12.94
C LEU A 75 -8.15 -6.28 -12.62
N LYS A 76 -8.93 -7.35 -12.55
CA LYS A 76 -10.36 -7.29 -12.23
C LYS A 76 -10.63 -6.71 -10.83
N LEU A 77 -9.78 -7.05 -9.86
CA LEU A 77 -9.92 -6.54 -8.49
C LEU A 77 -9.68 -5.04 -8.43
N VAL A 78 -8.61 -4.54 -9.04
CA VAL A 78 -8.26 -3.11 -9.09
C VAL A 78 -9.32 -2.33 -9.85
N GLU A 79 -9.77 -2.83 -10.99
CA GLU A 79 -10.83 -2.21 -11.80
C GLU A 79 -12.12 -2.04 -10.98
N ARG A 80 -12.62 -3.11 -10.38
CA ARG A 80 -13.83 -3.04 -9.54
C ARG A 80 -13.65 -2.16 -8.31
N TYR A 81 -12.46 -2.17 -7.71
CA TYR A 81 -12.16 -1.32 -6.56
C TYR A 81 -12.20 0.17 -6.93
N SER A 82 -11.69 0.54 -8.10
CA SER A 82 -11.69 1.92 -8.58
C SER A 82 -13.08 2.48 -8.90
N MET A 83 -14.08 1.61 -9.09
CA MET A 83 -15.47 2.02 -9.34
C MET A 83 -16.24 2.41 -8.06
N ARG A 84 -15.65 2.26 -6.87
CA ARG A 84 -16.29 2.66 -5.61
C ARG A 84 -16.51 4.17 -5.58
N SER A 85 -17.56 4.61 -4.88
CA SER A 85 -17.99 6.00 -4.83
C SER A 85 -16.90 6.98 -4.39
N ASN A 86 -16.08 6.58 -3.42
CA ASN A 86 -14.98 7.40 -2.88
C ASN A 86 -13.80 7.60 -3.85
N TRP A 87 -13.75 6.86 -4.98
CA TRP A 87 -12.71 6.99 -6.01
C TRP A 87 -13.23 7.56 -7.32
N ARG A 88 -14.55 7.78 -7.44
CA ARG A 88 -15.14 8.39 -8.63
C ARG A 88 -14.83 9.88 -8.71
N GLY A 89 -14.64 10.37 -9.92
CA GLY A 89 -14.45 11.79 -10.18
C GLY A 89 -13.02 12.29 -10.14
N TYR A 90 -12.05 11.45 -9.74
CA TYR A 90 -10.63 11.79 -9.86
C TYR A 90 -10.16 11.60 -11.30
N THR A 91 -9.53 12.62 -11.88
CA THR A 91 -8.99 12.58 -13.27
C THR A 91 -7.81 11.61 -13.40
N TYR A 92 -7.14 11.29 -12.32
CA TYR A 92 -5.97 10.41 -12.23
C TYR A 92 -6.29 8.98 -11.73
N VAL A 93 -7.54 8.52 -11.88
CA VAL A 93 -7.96 7.16 -11.50
C VAL A 93 -7.15 6.08 -12.23
N ASP A 94 -6.77 6.30 -13.48
CA ASP A 94 -5.99 5.33 -14.25
C ASP A 94 -4.56 5.20 -13.72
N GLU A 95 -3.97 6.29 -13.25
CA GLU A 95 -2.70 6.24 -12.55
C GLU A 95 -2.81 5.49 -11.21
N MET A 96 -3.87 5.73 -10.44
CA MET A 96 -4.16 4.95 -9.24
C MET A 96 -4.23 3.45 -9.54
N ARG A 97 -4.90 3.05 -10.62
CA ARG A 97 -4.99 1.65 -11.07
C ARG A 97 -3.62 1.10 -11.43
N GLY A 98 -2.83 1.83 -12.20
CA GLY A 98 -1.48 1.44 -12.60
C GLY A 98 -0.57 1.21 -11.39
N GLN A 99 -0.56 2.14 -10.45
CA GLN A 99 0.23 2.03 -9.22
C GLN A 99 -0.23 0.87 -8.33
N ALA A 100 -1.53 0.62 -8.23
CA ALA A 100 -2.06 -0.52 -7.47
C ALA A 100 -1.66 -1.86 -8.11
N LEU A 101 -1.71 -1.98 -9.44
CA LEU A 101 -1.26 -3.17 -10.15
C LEU A 101 0.23 -3.43 -9.95
N LEU A 102 1.05 -2.37 -10.04
CA LEU A 102 2.48 -2.45 -9.74
C LEU A 102 2.72 -2.93 -8.31
N GLN A 103 2.01 -2.37 -7.34
CA GLN A 103 2.08 -2.77 -5.95
C GLN A 103 1.70 -4.25 -5.77
N LEU A 104 0.58 -4.69 -6.34
CA LEU A 104 0.13 -6.09 -6.26
C LEU A 104 1.11 -7.06 -6.92
N SER A 105 1.75 -6.68 -8.03
CA SER A 105 2.78 -7.53 -8.66
C SER A 105 3.99 -7.76 -7.75
N GLN A 106 4.29 -6.80 -6.87
CA GLN A 106 5.42 -6.88 -5.93
C GLN A 106 5.09 -7.65 -4.66
N ILE A 107 3.88 -7.44 -4.12
CA ILE A 107 3.52 -7.99 -2.79
C ILE A 107 2.53 -9.15 -2.85
N GLY A 108 1.93 -9.42 -4.00
CA GLY A 108 0.85 -10.41 -4.10
C GLY A 108 1.24 -11.82 -3.70
N LEU A 109 2.51 -12.19 -3.90
CA LEU A 109 3.07 -13.47 -3.46
C LEU A 109 3.63 -13.46 -2.03
N GLN A 110 3.45 -12.36 -1.29
CA GLN A 110 3.91 -12.22 0.10
C GLN A 110 2.79 -12.47 1.12
N PHE A 111 1.61 -12.85 0.66
CA PHE A 111 0.51 -13.21 1.55
C PHE A 111 0.91 -14.42 2.41
N ASP A 112 0.77 -14.29 3.72
CA ASP A 112 1.12 -15.31 4.70
C ASP A 112 -0.16 -15.92 5.29
N GLU A 113 -0.48 -17.12 4.86
CA GLU A 113 -1.67 -17.88 5.26
C GLU A 113 -1.68 -18.22 6.75
N SER A 114 -0.51 -18.27 7.40
CA SER A 114 -0.40 -18.50 8.84
C SER A 114 -0.90 -17.32 9.67
N LYS A 115 -0.88 -16.11 9.10
CA LYS A 115 -1.29 -14.87 9.77
C LYS A 115 -2.72 -14.46 9.45
N SER A 116 -3.22 -14.82 8.28
CA SER A 116 -4.56 -14.43 7.84
C SER A 116 -5.14 -15.45 6.87
N GLN A 117 -6.42 -15.75 7.04
CA GLN A 117 -7.16 -16.63 6.13
C GLN A 117 -7.85 -15.87 4.99
N ASN A 118 -7.76 -14.52 4.98
CA ASN A 118 -8.48 -13.71 4.01
C ASN A 118 -7.52 -12.96 3.06
N PRO A 119 -7.12 -13.57 1.94
CA PRO A 119 -6.27 -12.93 0.93
C PRO A 119 -6.94 -11.71 0.28
N PHE A 120 -8.28 -11.71 0.18
CA PHE A 120 -9.01 -10.58 -0.39
C PHE A 120 -8.85 -9.30 0.46
N ALA A 121 -8.89 -9.41 1.78
CA ALA A 121 -8.65 -8.29 2.68
C ALA A 121 -7.21 -7.75 2.54
N TYR A 122 -6.24 -8.63 2.40
CA TYR A 122 -4.84 -8.27 2.18
C TYR A 122 -4.66 -7.47 0.87
N TYR A 123 -5.19 -7.96 -0.24
CA TYR A 123 -5.07 -7.28 -1.53
C TYR A 123 -5.85 -5.97 -1.59
N THR A 124 -7.05 -5.91 -1.02
CA THR A 124 -7.83 -4.66 -0.98
C THR A 124 -7.19 -3.62 -0.09
N ALA A 125 -6.54 -3.98 1.01
CA ALA A 125 -5.75 -3.05 1.82
C ALA A 125 -4.56 -2.48 1.04
N ALA A 126 -3.86 -3.32 0.28
CA ALA A 126 -2.76 -2.89 -0.58
C ALA A 126 -3.21 -1.91 -1.67
N ILE A 127 -4.36 -2.17 -2.32
CA ILE A 127 -4.96 -1.27 -3.31
C ILE A 127 -5.33 0.07 -2.66
N THR A 128 -5.98 0.03 -1.49
CA THR A 128 -6.35 1.24 -0.73
C THR A 128 -5.12 2.11 -0.44
N ASN A 129 -4.06 1.50 0.07
CA ASN A 129 -2.82 2.20 0.40
C ASN A 129 -2.17 2.81 -0.85
N SER A 130 -2.18 2.09 -1.97
CA SER A 130 -1.66 2.58 -3.25
C SER A 130 -2.47 3.76 -3.77
N PHE A 131 -3.80 3.68 -3.76
CA PHE A 131 -4.69 4.76 -4.17
C PHE A 131 -4.51 6.00 -3.29
N THR A 132 -4.47 5.83 -1.98
CA THR A 132 -4.23 6.93 -1.02
C THR A 132 -2.88 7.58 -1.25
N ARG A 133 -1.85 6.81 -1.59
CA ARG A 133 -0.52 7.34 -1.91
C ARG A 133 -0.56 8.26 -3.13
N VAL A 134 -1.18 7.83 -4.22
CA VAL A 134 -1.34 8.66 -5.43
C VAL A 134 -2.14 9.92 -5.12
N LEU A 135 -3.27 9.78 -4.40
CA LEU A 135 -4.09 10.90 -3.97
C LEU A 135 -3.28 11.95 -3.17
N ASN A 136 -2.43 11.50 -2.24
CA ASN A 136 -1.61 12.39 -1.44
C ASN A 136 -0.53 13.11 -2.27
N VAL A 137 0.07 12.41 -3.25
CA VAL A 137 1.01 13.02 -4.19
C VAL A 137 0.32 14.10 -5.02
N GLU A 138 -0.87 13.81 -5.57
CA GLU A 138 -1.61 14.78 -6.38
C GLU A 138 -2.11 15.99 -5.57
N LYS A 139 -2.56 15.79 -4.34
CA LYS A 139 -2.88 16.90 -3.43
C LYS A 139 -1.67 17.78 -3.14
N ARG A 140 -0.51 17.16 -2.93
CA ARG A 140 0.73 17.92 -2.73
C ARG A 140 1.11 18.72 -3.98
N ASN A 141 1.03 18.11 -5.15
CA ASN A 141 1.29 18.77 -6.42
C ASN A 141 0.34 19.95 -6.66
N GLN A 142 -0.95 19.78 -6.32
CA GLN A 142 -1.94 20.85 -6.41
C GLN A 142 -1.56 22.01 -5.47
N ASN A 143 -1.20 21.73 -4.23
CA ASN A 143 -0.77 22.77 -3.27
C ASN A 143 0.45 23.55 -3.78
N ILE A 144 1.45 22.85 -4.32
CA ILE A 144 2.65 23.48 -4.90
C ILE A 144 2.27 24.40 -6.07
N ARG A 145 1.39 23.94 -6.97
CA ARG A 145 0.89 24.76 -8.08
C ARG A 145 0.15 26.01 -7.58
N ASP A 146 -0.68 25.85 -6.57
CA ASP A 146 -1.43 26.97 -5.97
C ASP A 146 -0.50 27.99 -5.29
N ASP A 147 0.55 27.53 -4.60
CA ASP A 147 1.58 28.39 -4.02
C ASP A 147 2.29 29.21 -5.10
N MET A 148 2.72 28.55 -6.18
CA MET A 148 3.38 29.22 -7.32
C MET A 148 2.46 30.24 -8.01
N LEU A 149 1.17 29.93 -8.16
CA LEU A 149 0.19 30.88 -8.73
C LEU A 149 0.04 32.12 -7.84
N GLN A 150 -0.06 31.94 -6.53
CA GLN A 150 -0.16 33.06 -5.59
C GLN A 150 1.11 33.93 -5.58
N GLU A 151 2.31 33.32 -5.62
CA GLU A 151 3.58 34.06 -5.72
C GLU A 151 3.66 34.87 -7.02
N ALA A 152 3.11 34.35 -8.12
CA ALA A 152 3.02 35.05 -9.40
C ALA A 152 1.89 36.10 -9.47
N GLY A 153 1.14 36.33 -8.39
CA GLY A 153 -0.01 37.23 -8.34
C GLY A 153 -1.26 36.73 -9.06
N ALA A 154 -1.32 35.43 -9.38
CA ALA A 154 -2.46 34.78 -10.01
C ALA A 154 -3.39 34.13 -8.98
N MET A 155 -4.62 33.84 -9.42
CA MET A 155 -5.61 33.19 -8.55
C MET A 155 -5.29 31.70 -8.38
N PRO A 156 -5.27 31.19 -7.13
CA PRO A 156 -5.11 29.76 -6.86
C PRO A 156 -6.35 28.96 -7.26
N SER A 157 -6.29 27.64 -7.16
CA SER A 157 -7.42 26.75 -7.45
C SER A 157 -8.66 27.10 -6.62
N PHE A 158 -9.84 26.83 -7.17
CA PHE A 158 -11.12 27.07 -6.52
C PHE A 158 -11.21 26.36 -5.14
N THR A 159 -10.67 25.18 -5.04
CA THR A 159 -10.62 24.43 -3.76
C THR A 159 -9.85 25.21 -2.68
N ARG A 160 -8.75 25.86 -3.05
CA ARG A 160 -7.96 26.67 -2.11
C ARG A 160 -8.68 27.96 -1.73
N GLN A 161 -9.37 28.57 -2.66
CA GLN A 161 -10.19 29.76 -2.40
C GLN A 161 -11.30 29.46 -1.38
N ILE A 162 -12.06 28.37 -1.58
CA ILE A 162 -13.10 27.94 -0.63
C ILE A 162 -12.51 27.69 0.77
N LYS A 163 -11.41 26.96 0.87
CA LYS A 163 -10.77 26.72 2.16
C LYS A 163 -10.38 28.01 2.87
N HIS A 164 -9.83 28.95 2.13
CA HIS A 164 -9.47 30.25 2.69
C HIS A 164 -10.69 31.01 3.21
N GLU A 165 -11.80 31.00 2.47
CA GLU A 165 -13.06 31.60 2.90
C GLU A 165 -13.62 30.92 4.15
N GLU A 166 -13.60 29.60 4.22
CA GLU A 166 -14.05 28.84 5.40
C GLU A 166 -13.17 29.13 6.64
N GLU A 167 -11.86 29.18 6.46
CA GLU A 167 -10.91 29.55 7.53
C GLU A 167 -11.15 30.98 8.04
N GLN A 168 -11.36 31.92 7.14
CA GLN A 168 -11.67 33.30 7.49
C GLN A 168 -13.01 33.41 8.24
N LYS A 169 -14.01 32.66 7.83
CA LYS A 169 -15.30 32.60 8.52
C LYS A 169 -15.15 32.03 9.93
N LEU A 170 -14.43 30.94 10.09
CA LEU A 170 -14.17 30.33 11.39
C LEU A 170 -13.40 31.26 12.33
N LEU A 171 -12.40 31.98 11.82
CA LEU A 171 -11.66 32.99 12.59
C LEU A 171 -12.53 34.15 13.05
N ARG A 172 -13.47 34.62 12.22
CA ARG A 172 -14.42 35.64 12.58
C ARG A 172 -15.36 35.18 13.69
N GLU A 173 -15.89 33.96 13.58
CA GLU A 173 -16.76 33.35 14.59
C GLU A 173 -16.02 33.16 15.92
N GLN A 174 -14.77 32.73 15.91
CA GLN A 174 -13.95 32.61 17.11
C GLN A 174 -13.70 33.97 17.79
N LYS A 175 -13.34 34.98 17.00
CA LYS A 175 -13.14 36.34 17.53
C LYS A 175 -14.41 36.91 18.18
N LEU A 176 -15.56 36.72 17.53
CA LEU A 176 -16.85 37.16 18.04
C LEU A 176 -17.19 36.47 19.36
N ASN A 177 -17.01 35.15 19.43
CA ASN A 177 -17.26 34.38 20.66
C ASN A 177 -16.33 34.79 21.81
N THR A 178 -15.06 35.12 21.49
CA THR A 178 -14.11 35.63 22.50
C THR A 178 -14.56 37.01 23.03
N GLN A 179 -14.97 37.91 22.14
CA GLN A 179 -15.49 39.25 22.56
C GLN A 179 -16.73 39.13 23.44
N ILE A 180 -17.70 38.28 23.05
CA ILE A 180 -18.91 38.06 23.86
C ILE A 180 -18.55 37.51 25.26
N SER A 181 -17.59 36.59 25.33
CA SER A 181 -17.16 36.05 26.62
C SER A 181 -16.42 37.07 27.51
N GLU A 182 -15.63 37.94 26.91
CA GLU A 182 -14.95 39.04 27.63
C GLU A 182 -15.92 40.09 28.12
N GLU A 183 -16.91 40.46 27.32
CA GLU A 183 -17.99 41.42 27.72
C GLU A 183 -18.84 40.83 28.85
N ALA A 184 -19.23 39.56 28.79
CA ALA A 184 -19.97 38.86 29.85
C ALA A 184 -19.21 38.79 31.18
N ILE A 185 -17.88 38.70 31.16
CA ILE A 185 -17.02 38.70 32.34
C ILE A 185 -16.89 40.13 32.89
N ALA A 186 -16.89 41.15 32.04
CA ALA A 186 -16.79 42.54 32.44
C ALA A 186 -18.08 43.04 33.12
N GLU A 187 -19.24 42.56 32.67
CA GLU A 187 -20.56 42.91 33.27
C GLU A 187 -20.83 42.23 34.61
N THR A 188 -20.07 41.16 34.95
CA THR A 188 -20.21 40.42 36.22
C THR A 188 -19.26 40.88 37.33
N LYS A 189 -18.48 41.93 37.09
CA LYS A 189 -17.62 42.61 38.08
C LYS A 189 -18.16 43.94 38.50
#